data_3f66f0e58088f8bf9d60dc177cc946bb
#
_entry.id   3f66f0e58088f8bf9d60dc177cc946bb
#
_cell.length_a   1.000
_cell.length_b   1.000
_cell.length_c   1.000
_cell.angle_alpha   90.00
_cell.angle_beta   90.00
_cell.angle_gamma   90.00
#
_symmetry.space_group_name_H-M   'P 1'
#
loop_
_entity.id
_entity.type
_entity.pdbx_description
1 polymer ?
#
loop_
_entity_poly.entity_id
_entity_poly.type
_entity_poly.pdbx_seq_one_letter_code
_entity_poly.pdbx_strand_id
1 'polypeptide(L)'
;MTESVSLAGNGIHLSFGRNKVLRGVDINVPAGNTVAVIGPSGSGKSTLLRALNRLHEPDGGDILLDGQSVLKDDPDTVRQRIGMVFQHFNLFPHLSVLDNVALAPRKLKRLSGDAARELGLAQLDRVGMKHKADCRPGAVSGGQQQRVAIARALAMAPQVMLFDEVTSALDPELVKGILSLIADLGSEGMTMLVVTHEMAFAKSTSDAVVFMDHGQVVETGPPAQIFEAAGTERLQRFLSQVL
;
A
#
# COMPACT_ATOMS: atom_id res chain seq x y z
N MET A 1 -2.35 -7.31 -18.37
CA MET A 1 -2.09 -7.35 -16.91
C MET A 1 -0.61 -7.60 -16.75
N THR A 2 0.09 -6.83 -15.92
CA THR A 2 1.47 -7.16 -15.53
C THR A 2 1.44 -8.47 -14.75
N GLU A 3 2.43 -9.34 -15.00
CA GLU A 3 2.59 -10.57 -14.24
C GLU A 3 2.73 -10.24 -12.73
N SER A 4 1.91 -10.89 -11.90
CA SER A 4 1.97 -10.72 -10.45
C SER A 4 3.28 -11.30 -9.93
N VAL A 5 3.99 -10.56 -9.09
CA VAL A 5 5.28 -10.96 -8.52
C VAL A 5 5.21 -10.94 -6.99
N SER A 6 6.04 -11.74 -6.35
CA SER A 6 6.13 -11.74 -4.88
C SER A 6 6.97 -10.56 -4.38
N LEU A 7 6.66 -10.07 -3.16
CA LEU A 7 7.47 -9.11 -2.42
C LEU A 7 7.88 -9.71 -1.09
N ALA A 8 9.17 -9.66 -0.74
CA ALA A 8 9.63 -10.09 0.58
C ALA A 8 10.61 -9.07 1.17
N GLY A 9 10.59 -8.97 2.49
CA GLY A 9 11.60 -8.30 3.30
C GLY A 9 12.21 -9.29 4.26
N ASN A 10 13.53 -9.44 4.26
CA ASN A 10 14.25 -10.39 5.09
C ASN A 10 15.14 -9.64 6.08
N GLY A 11 14.85 -9.79 7.39
CA GLY A 11 15.63 -9.19 8.45
C GLY A 11 15.74 -7.67 8.34
N ILE A 12 14.66 -6.96 7.99
CA ILE A 12 14.69 -5.51 7.76
C ILE A 12 14.96 -4.75 9.06
N HIS A 13 16.04 -4.00 9.08
CA HIS A 13 16.40 -3.07 10.15
C HIS A 13 16.31 -1.63 9.65
N LEU A 14 15.74 -0.73 10.45
CA LEU A 14 15.73 0.70 10.15
C LEU A 14 15.67 1.54 11.42
N SER A 15 16.54 2.55 11.48
CA SER A 15 16.64 3.47 12.61
C SER A 15 16.54 4.93 12.15
N PHE A 16 15.97 5.78 12.98
CA PHE A 16 16.04 7.23 12.84
C PHE A 16 16.89 7.80 13.97
N GLY A 17 18.13 8.10 13.67
CA GLY A 17 19.13 8.46 14.66
C GLY A 17 19.37 7.31 15.66
N ARG A 18 19.08 7.53 16.94
CA ARG A 18 19.22 6.48 17.98
C ARG A 18 17.98 5.60 18.15
N ASN A 19 16.87 5.94 17.49
CA ASN A 19 15.61 5.21 17.63
C ASN A 19 15.53 4.07 16.60
N LYS A 20 15.65 2.82 17.06
CA LYS A 20 15.48 1.62 16.24
C LYS A 20 14.00 1.37 16.04
N VAL A 21 13.47 1.61 14.84
CA VAL A 21 12.05 1.47 14.49
C VAL A 21 11.74 0.08 13.93
N LEU A 22 12.57 -0.46 13.03
CA LEU A 22 12.46 -1.84 12.57
C LEU A 22 13.64 -2.65 13.11
N ARG A 23 13.34 -3.85 13.64
CA ARG A 23 14.28 -4.65 14.43
C ARG A 23 14.39 -6.07 13.92
N GLY A 24 14.75 -6.24 12.63
CA GLY A 24 14.82 -7.54 11.99
C GLY A 24 13.44 -8.06 11.60
N VAL A 25 12.73 -7.29 10.76
CA VAL A 25 11.38 -7.64 10.29
C VAL A 25 11.49 -8.57 9.08
N ASP A 26 10.88 -9.75 9.20
CA ASP A 26 10.65 -10.67 8.10
C ASP A 26 9.20 -10.57 7.64
N ILE A 27 8.98 -10.39 6.33
CA ILE A 27 7.65 -10.34 5.73
C ILE A 27 7.68 -10.96 4.34
N ASN A 28 6.62 -11.68 3.99
CA ASN A 28 6.46 -12.26 2.67
C ASN A 28 5.05 -12.02 2.15
N VAL A 29 4.96 -11.50 0.92
CA VAL A 29 3.72 -11.28 0.19
C VAL A 29 3.80 -12.11 -1.09
N PRO A 30 3.18 -13.30 -1.14
CA PRO A 30 3.19 -14.14 -2.33
C PRO A 30 2.55 -13.42 -3.54
N ALA A 31 2.93 -13.81 -4.74
CA ALA A 31 2.38 -13.25 -5.97
C ALA A 31 0.85 -13.39 -6.01
N GLY A 32 0.16 -12.30 -6.31
CA GLY A 32 -1.30 -12.25 -6.39
C GLY A 32 -2.04 -12.26 -5.04
N ASN A 33 -1.32 -12.29 -3.92
CA ASN A 33 -1.94 -12.32 -2.59
C ASN A 33 -2.07 -10.92 -1.98
N THR A 34 -3.07 -10.79 -1.12
CA THR A 34 -3.24 -9.63 -0.23
C THR A 34 -2.79 -10.00 1.17
N VAL A 35 -1.77 -9.32 1.68
CA VAL A 35 -1.31 -9.46 3.07
C VAL A 35 -1.70 -8.20 3.85
N ALA A 36 -2.44 -8.36 4.95
CA ALA A 36 -2.76 -7.26 5.86
C ALA A 36 -1.72 -7.15 6.97
N VAL A 37 -1.32 -5.94 7.31
CA VAL A 37 -0.46 -5.64 8.47
C VAL A 37 -1.28 -4.88 9.50
N ILE A 38 -1.42 -5.46 10.68
CA ILE A 38 -2.14 -4.88 11.81
C ILE A 38 -1.20 -4.68 13.00
N GLY A 39 -1.61 -3.86 13.95
CA GLY A 39 -0.85 -3.61 15.19
C GLY A 39 -1.05 -2.20 15.74
N PRO A 40 -0.59 -1.92 16.96
CA PRO A 40 -0.76 -0.61 17.58
C PRO A 40 -0.06 0.52 16.82
N SER A 41 -0.50 1.75 17.07
CA SER A 41 0.19 2.93 16.54
C SER A 41 1.64 2.97 17.04
N GLY A 42 2.56 3.35 16.17
CA GLY A 42 4.00 3.37 16.49
C GLY A 42 4.69 2.00 16.44
N SER A 43 4.02 0.91 16.04
CA SER A 43 4.66 -0.42 15.92
C SER A 43 5.61 -0.57 14.72
N GLY A 44 5.69 0.43 13.82
CA GLY A 44 6.61 0.42 12.68
C GLY A 44 5.98 0.07 11.33
N LYS A 45 4.66 -0.14 11.24
CA LYS A 45 3.94 -0.57 10.02
C LYS A 45 4.20 0.33 8.81
N SER A 46 3.94 1.63 8.94
CA SER A 46 4.18 2.60 7.86
C SER A 46 5.66 2.72 7.49
N THR A 47 6.55 2.55 8.49
CA THR A 47 8.01 2.55 8.26
C THR A 47 8.42 1.31 7.45
N LEU A 48 7.82 0.15 7.73
CA LEU A 48 8.06 -1.07 6.96
C LEU A 48 7.65 -0.87 5.49
N LEU A 49 6.45 -0.34 5.21
CA LEU A 49 6.04 -0.07 3.83
C LEU A 49 7.00 0.86 3.11
N ARG A 50 7.45 1.92 3.79
CA ARG A 50 8.40 2.89 3.23
C ARG A 50 9.79 2.31 3.04
N ALA A 51 10.20 1.34 3.85
CA ALA A 51 11.44 0.59 3.62
C ALA A 51 11.29 -0.31 2.38
N LEU A 52 10.20 -1.07 2.27
CA LEU A 52 9.98 -2.01 1.18
C LEU A 52 9.94 -1.34 -0.22
N ASN A 53 9.45 -0.11 -0.33
CA ASN A 53 9.53 0.63 -1.59
C ASN A 53 10.74 1.61 -1.66
N ARG A 54 11.68 1.48 -0.72
CA ARG A 54 12.92 2.27 -0.66
C ARG A 54 12.71 3.79 -0.63
N LEU A 55 11.62 4.25 0.00
CA LEU A 55 11.48 5.66 0.45
C LEU A 55 12.36 5.94 1.67
N HIS A 56 12.57 4.92 2.49
CA HIS A 56 13.58 4.89 3.54
C HIS A 56 14.50 3.71 3.26
N GLU A 57 15.80 3.98 3.10
CA GLU A 57 16.77 2.91 2.92
C GLU A 57 16.94 2.14 4.23
N PRO A 58 16.81 0.81 4.23
CA PRO A 58 17.04 0.01 5.44
C PRO A 58 18.51 0.05 5.85
N ASP A 59 18.76 0.01 7.17
CA ASP A 59 20.12 -0.09 7.74
C ASP A 59 20.70 -1.50 7.54
N GLY A 60 19.84 -2.51 7.35
CA GLY A 60 20.22 -3.91 7.14
C GLY A 60 19.05 -4.76 6.75
N GLY A 61 19.33 -5.99 6.34
CA GLY A 61 18.37 -6.91 5.74
C GLY A 61 18.38 -6.85 4.23
N ASP A 62 17.38 -7.46 3.60
CA ASP A 62 17.23 -7.48 2.14
C ASP A 62 15.76 -7.31 1.72
N ILE A 63 15.54 -6.73 0.54
CA ILE A 63 14.22 -6.57 -0.06
C ILE A 63 14.23 -7.30 -1.39
N LEU A 64 13.35 -8.29 -1.51
CA LEU A 64 13.27 -9.13 -2.69
C LEU A 64 11.97 -8.86 -3.45
N LEU A 65 12.08 -8.68 -4.75
CA LEU A 65 10.96 -8.63 -5.68
C LEU A 65 11.12 -9.80 -6.64
N ASP A 66 10.18 -10.72 -6.59
CA ASP A 66 10.24 -12.00 -7.31
C ASP A 66 11.53 -12.80 -7.02
N GLY A 67 11.90 -12.86 -5.74
CA GLY A 67 13.10 -13.55 -5.27
C GLY A 67 14.43 -12.85 -5.57
N GLN A 68 14.43 -11.71 -6.25
CA GLN A 68 15.63 -10.95 -6.59
C GLN A 68 15.77 -9.72 -5.68
N SER A 69 16.96 -9.53 -5.11
CA SER A 69 17.25 -8.35 -4.30
C SER A 69 17.20 -7.09 -5.13
N VAL A 70 16.46 -6.09 -4.64
CA VAL A 70 16.31 -4.78 -5.28
C VAL A 70 17.17 -3.69 -4.61
N LEU A 71 17.99 -4.01 -3.61
CA LEU A 71 18.78 -3.01 -2.88
C LEU A 71 19.92 -2.42 -3.73
N LYS A 72 20.36 -3.13 -4.76
CA LYS A 72 21.40 -2.64 -5.70
C LYS A 72 20.81 -1.88 -6.90
N ASP A 73 19.50 -1.97 -7.10
CA ASP A 73 18.83 -1.26 -8.18
C ASP A 73 18.74 0.24 -7.88
N ASP A 74 18.51 1.05 -8.90
CA ASP A 74 18.15 2.45 -8.69
C ASP A 74 16.81 2.56 -7.97
N PRO A 75 16.72 3.29 -6.83
CA PRO A 75 15.49 3.41 -6.05
C PRO A 75 14.29 3.94 -6.84
N ASP A 76 14.50 4.82 -7.82
CA ASP A 76 13.41 5.34 -8.65
C ASP A 76 12.85 4.27 -9.59
N THR A 77 13.68 3.35 -10.05
CA THR A 77 13.25 2.17 -10.82
C THR A 77 12.43 1.21 -9.94
N VAL A 78 12.86 0.97 -8.70
CA VAL A 78 12.12 0.13 -7.75
C VAL A 78 10.74 0.72 -7.45
N ARG A 79 10.66 2.05 -7.22
CA ARG A 79 9.39 2.74 -6.94
C ARG A 79 8.41 2.76 -8.12
N GLN A 80 8.88 2.54 -9.35
CA GLN A 80 7.99 2.35 -10.50
C GLN A 80 7.36 0.95 -10.53
N ARG A 81 8.04 -0.05 -9.92
CA ARG A 81 7.57 -1.44 -9.84
C ARG A 81 6.72 -1.68 -8.59
N ILE A 82 7.01 -0.98 -7.49
CA ILE A 82 6.31 -1.08 -6.21
C ILE A 82 5.56 0.24 -5.97
N GLY A 83 4.26 0.26 -6.32
CA GLY A 83 3.39 1.40 -6.11
C GLY A 83 3.05 1.58 -4.63
N MET A 84 2.86 2.83 -4.20
CA MET A 84 2.46 3.13 -2.82
C MET A 84 1.35 4.18 -2.77
N VAL A 85 0.35 3.91 -1.96
CA VAL A 85 -0.73 4.84 -1.62
C VAL A 85 -0.63 5.19 -0.14
N PHE A 86 -0.61 6.48 0.17
CA PHE A 86 -0.36 6.99 1.51
C PHE A 86 -1.67 7.30 2.25
N GLN A 87 -1.61 7.41 3.57
CA GLN A 87 -2.68 7.85 4.44
C GLN A 87 -3.21 9.24 4.02
N HIS A 88 -2.31 10.18 3.71
CA HIS A 88 -2.67 11.45 3.09
C HIS A 88 -2.59 11.30 1.58
N PHE A 89 -3.52 11.89 0.86
CA PHE A 89 -3.71 11.71 -0.59
C PHE A 89 -2.50 12.15 -1.42
N ASN A 90 -1.73 13.13 -0.92
CA ASN A 90 -0.51 13.68 -1.54
C ASN A 90 -0.70 14.07 -3.01
N LEU A 91 -1.89 14.56 -3.36
CA LEU A 91 -2.16 15.08 -4.70
C LEU A 91 -1.53 16.46 -4.86
N PHE A 92 -1.06 16.76 -6.07
CA PHE A 92 -0.57 18.07 -6.44
C PHE A 92 -1.76 19.04 -6.56
N PRO A 93 -1.91 20.04 -5.67
CA PRO A 93 -3.12 20.86 -5.61
C PRO A 93 -3.28 21.81 -6.80
N HIS A 94 -2.17 22.12 -7.47
CA HIS A 94 -2.12 23.01 -8.66
C HIS A 94 -2.39 22.27 -9.98
N LEU A 95 -2.46 20.93 -9.97
CA LEU A 95 -2.78 20.10 -11.12
C LEU A 95 -4.24 19.65 -11.08
N SER A 96 -4.82 19.35 -12.25
CA SER A 96 -6.12 18.68 -12.33
C SER A 96 -6.06 17.25 -11.78
N VAL A 97 -7.20 16.64 -11.53
CA VAL A 97 -7.32 15.22 -11.17
C VAL A 97 -6.65 14.35 -12.24
N LEU A 98 -6.92 14.62 -13.51
CA LEU A 98 -6.31 13.90 -14.62
C LEU A 98 -4.80 14.11 -14.70
N ASP A 99 -4.34 15.35 -14.55
CA ASP A 99 -2.90 15.64 -14.62
C ASP A 99 -2.14 15.00 -13.46
N ASN A 100 -2.75 14.87 -12.27
CA ASN A 100 -2.17 14.10 -11.16
C ASN A 100 -1.90 12.64 -11.54
N VAL A 101 -2.82 12.00 -12.29
CA VAL A 101 -2.71 10.60 -12.72
C VAL A 101 -1.75 10.46 -13.90
N ALA A 102 -1.83 11.37 -14.87
CA ALA A 102 -1.06 11.31 -16.12
C ALA A 102 0.41 11.76 -15.99
N LEU A 103 0.76 12.50 -14.92
CA LEU A 103 2.09 13.11 -14.77
C LEU A 103 3.22 12.10 -14.80
N ALA A 104 3.15 11.05 -13.98
CA ALA A 104 4.22 10.06 -13.86
C ALA A 104 4.37 9.22 -15.14
N PRO A 105 3.32 8.68 -15.77
CA PRO A 105 3.41 8.02 -17.07
C PRO A 105 4.05 8.88 -18.15
N ARG A 106 3.68 10.16 -18.22
CA ARG A 106 4.27 11.10 -19.18
C ARG A 106 5.76 11.34 -18.93
N LYS A 107 6.15 11.53 -17.65
CA LYS A 107 7.54 11.88 -17.30
C LYS A 107 8.47 10.67 -17.26
N LEU A 108 8.06 9.57 -16.66
CA LEU A 108 8.91 8.42 -16.37
C LEU A 108 8.81 7.33 -17.45
N LYS A 109 7.61 7.09 -18.01
CA LYS A 109 7.43 6.17 -19.15
C LYS A 109 7.56 6.86 -20.51
N ARG A 110 7.80 8.18 -20.53
CA ARG A 110 7.98 8.98 -21.73
C ARG A 110 6.83 8.88 -22.74
N LEU A 111 5.61 8.66 -22.24
CA LEU A 111 4.42 8.64 -23.08
C LEU A 111 4.18 10.03 -23.68
N SER A 112 3.61 10.07 -24.89
CA SER A 112 3.08 11.32 -25.46
C SER A 112 2.02 11.93 -24.55
N GLY A 113 1.75 13.23 -24.70
CA GLY A 113 0.70 13.92 -23.92
C GLY A 113 -0.66 13.23 -24.07
N ASP A 114 -1.03 12.86 -25.29
CA ASP A 114 -2.32 12.20 -25.59
C ASP A 114 -2.38 10.78 -25.01
N ALA A 115 -1.33 9.97 -25.17
CA ALA A 115 -1.29 8.63 -24.60
C ALA A 115 -1.32 8.64 -23.06
N ALA A 116 -0.62 9.60 -22.42
CA ALA A 116 -0.66 9.74 -20.97
C ALA A 116 -2.04 10.21 -20.47
N ARG A 117 -2.71 11.07 -21.25
CA ARG A 117 -4.07 11.54 -20.97
C ARG A 117 -5.07 10.38 -21.09
N GLU A 118 -5.01 9.60 -22.15
CA GLU A 118 -5.88 8.44 -22.37
C GLU A 118 -5.70 7.41 -21.25
N LEU A 119 -4.46 7.06 -20.91
CA LEU A 119 -4.14 6.18 -19.77
C LEU A 119 -4.70 6.74 -18.47
N GLY A 120 -4.52 8.04 -18.21
CA GLY A 120 -5.05 8.70 -17.02
C GLY A 120 -6.56 8.62 -16.93
N LEU A 121 -7.28 8.86 -18.03
CA LEU A 121 -8.74 8.74 -18.09
C LEU A 121 -9.21 7.30 -17.86
N ALA A 122 -8.50 6.30 -18.39
CA ALA A 122 -8.79 4.89 -18.16
C ALA A 122 -8.64 4.51 -16.68
N GLN A 123 -7.56 4.96 -16.01
CA GLN A 123 -7.38 4.71 -14.59
C GLN A 123 -8.40 5.46 -13.71
N LEU A 124 -8.78 6.67 -14.08
CA LEU A 124 -9.84 7.42 -13.39
C LEU A 124 -11.21 6.73 -13.58
N ASP A 125 -11.48 6.16 -14.74
CA ASP A 125 -12.70 5.40 -14.99
C ASP A 125 -12.79 4.17 -14.07
N ARG A 126 -11.67 3.44 -13.94
CA ARG A 126 -11.53 2.26 -13.06
C ARG A 126 -11.87 2.55 -11.59
N VAL A 127 -11.56 3.75 -11.11
CA VAL A 127 -11.88 4.16 -9.73
C VAL A 127 -13.16 5.02 -9.64
N GLY A 128 -13.94 5.15 -10.73
CA GLY A 128 -15.19 5.91 -10.77
C GLY A 128 -15.02 7.44 -10.75
N MET A 129 -13.83 7.95 -11.14
CA MET A 129 -13.49 9.39 -11.03
C MET A 129 -13.35 10.11 -12.38
N LYS A 130 -13.64 9.46 -13.51
CA LYS A 130 -13.50 10.04 -14.86
C LYS A 130 -14.28 11.35 -15.03
N HIS A 131 -15.49 11.43 -14.46
CA HIS A 131 -16.34 12.61 -14.50
C HIS A 131 -15.79 13.85 -13.77
N LYS A 132 -14.72 13.67 -12.97
CA LYS A 132 -14.00 14.72 -12.23
C LYS A 132 -12.60 15.00 -12.79
N ALA A 133 -12.27 14.50 -13.99
CA ALA A 133 -10.95 14.59 -14.59
C ALA A 133 -10.37 16.01 -14.60
N ASP A 134 -11.19 17.00 -14.96
CA ASP A 134 -10.77 18.40 -15.09
C ASP A 134 -10.87 19.20 -13.77
N CYS A 135 -11.40 18.60 -12.70
CA CYS A 135 -11.46 19.23 -11.38
C CYS A 135 -10.06 19.32 -10.75
N ARG A 136 -9.88 20.23 -9.81
CA ARG A 136 -8.70 20.27 -8.93
C ARG A 136 -8.95 19.45 -7.66
N PRO A 137 -7.90 18.95 -6.98
CA PRO A 137 -8.04 18.18 -5.74
C PRO A 137 -8.92 18.85 -4.66
N GLY A 138 -8.82 20.17 -4.50
CA GLY A 138 -9.64 20.89 -3.53
C GLY A 138 -11.15 20.98 -3.85
N ALA A 139 -11.56 20.56 -5.06
CA ALA A 139 -12.96 20.54 -5.49
C ALA A 139 -13.60 19.12 -5.41
N VAL A 140 -12.89 18.14 -4.82
CA VAL A 140 -13.35 16.76 -4.64
C VAL A 140 -13.22 16.34 -3.17
N SER A 141 -14.10 15.44 -2.70
CA SER A 141 -14.10 14.98 -1.31
C SER A 141 -12.85 14.15 -0.97
N GLY A 142 -12.56 13.93 0.33
CA GLY A 142 -11.43 13.12 0.80
C GLY A 142 -11.43 11.71 0.20
N GLY A 143 -12.56 11.02 0.18
CA GLY A 143 -12.67 9.70 -0.45
C GLY A 143 -12.45 9.74 -1.97
N GLN A 144 -12.90 10.82 -2.64
CA GLN A 144 -12.61 11.04 -4.05
C GLN A 144 -11.11 11.30 -4.29
N GLN A 145 -10.46 12.09 -3.44
CA GLN A 145 -9.01 12.30 -3.50
C GLN A 145 -8.24 10.99 -3.33
N GLN A 146 -8.69 10.12 -2.41
CA GLN A 146 -8.07 8.81 -2.21
C GLN A 146 -8.21 7.90 -3.43
N ARG A 147 -9.38 7.88 -4.06
CA ARG A 147 -9.58 7.17 -5.35
C ARG A 147 -8.61 7.67 -6.43
N VAL A 148 -8.42 8.99 -6.53
CA VAL A 148 -7.45 9.60 -7.47
C VAL A 148 -6.01 9.19 -7.12
N ALA A 149 -5.65 9.13 -5.83
CA ALA A 149 -4.33 8.67 -5.39
C ALA A 149 -4.07 7.20 -5.77
N ILE A 150 -5.09 6.34 -5.65
CA ILE A 150 -5.04 4.94 -6.11
C ILE A 150 -4.88 4.90 -7.64
N ALA A 151 -5.70 5.64 -8.40
CA ALA A 151 -5.59 5.71 -9.86
C ALA A 151 -4.20 6.18 -10.32
N ARG A 152 -3.62 7.16 -9.62
CA ARG A 152 -2.25 7.65 -9.88
C ARG A 152 -1.20 6.55 -9.70
N ALA A 153 -1.29 5.76 -8.65
CA ALA A 153 -0.39 4.64 -8.43
C ALA A 153 -0.57 3.56 -9.51
N LEU A 154 -1.81 3.19 -9.83
CA LEU A 154 -2.14 2.20 -10.86
C LEU A 154 -1.70 2.62 -12.27
N ALA A 155 -1.65 3.92 -12.59
CA ALA A 155 -1.21 4.42 -13.90
C ALA A 155 0.25 4.06 -14.21
N MET A 156 1.06 3.78 -13.21
CA MET A 156 2.42 3.27 -13.39
C MET A 156 2.46 1.76 -13.67
N ALA A 157 1.32 1.05 -13.68
CA ALA A 157 1.21 -0.39 -13.83
C ALA A 157 2.22 -1.13 -12.92
N PRO A 158 2.16 -0.90 -11.59
CA PRO A 158 3.09 -1.50 -10.65
C PRO A 158 2.87 -3.02 -10.58
N GLN A 159 3.91 -3.75 -10.19
CA GLN A 159 3.85 -5.19 -9.94
C GLN A 159 3.32 -5.51 -8.54
N VAL A 160 3.51 -4.60 -7.59
CA VAL A 160 3.05 -4.70 -6.20
C VAL A 160 2.47 -3.36 -5.77
N MET A 161 1.40 -3.39 -4.96
CA MET A 161 0.80 -2.19 -4.36
C MET A 161 0.92 -2.22 -2.83
N LEU A 162 1.39 -1.13 -2.27
CA LEU A 162 1.47 -0.89 -0.82
C LEU A 162 0.44 0.16 -0.42
N PHE A 163 -0.38 -0.15 0.58
CA PHE A 163 -1.41 0.76 1.10
C PHE A 163 -1.11 1.09 2.57
N ASP A 164 -0.82 2.37 2.86
CA ASP A 164 -0.47 2.86 4.19
C ASP A 164 -1.67 3.58 4.82
N GLU A 165 -2.49 2.87 5.60
CA GLU A 165 -3.63 3.39 6.36
C GLU A 165 -4.57 4.30 5.54
N VAL A 166 -4.90 3.89 4.32
CA VAL A 166 -5.58 4.72 3.30
C VAL A 166 -7.02 5.12 3.64
N THR A 167 -7.58 4.61 4.73
CA THR A 167 -8.92 4.96 5.23
C THR A 167 -8.89 5.88 6.44
N SER A 168 -7.76 6.02 7.13
CA SER A 168 -7.67 6.72 8.43
C SER A 168 -7.97 8.23 8.37
N ALA A 169 -7.87 8.84 7.18
CA ALA A 169 -8.17 10.27 6.96
C ALA A 169 -9.57 10.50 6.34
N LEU A 170 -10.42 9.46 6.34
CA LEU A 170 -11.73 9.51 5.68
C LEU A 170 -12.87 9.44 6.69
N ASP A 171 -14.00 10.08 6.32
CA ASP A 171 -15.25 9.87 7.03
C ASP A 171 -15.70 8.41 6.91
N PRO A 172 -16.32 7.81 7.98
CA PRO A 172 -16.72 6.40 7.99
C PRO A 172 -17.60 5.96 6.80
N GLU A 173 -18.44 6.86 6.29
CA GLU A 173 -19.29 6.60 5.13
C GLU A 173 -18.50 6.35 3.84
N LEU A 174 -17.28 6.94 3.72
CA LEU A 174 -16.42 6.83 2.55
C LEU A 174 -15.47 5.62 2.61
N VAL A 175 -15.20 5.10 3.81
CA VAL A 175 -14.27 3.99 4.05
C VAL A 175 -14.65 2.75 3.23
N LYS A 176 -15.92 2.34 3.31
CA LYS A 176 -16.42 1.14 2.61
C LYS A 176 -16.11 1.15 1.11
N GLY A 177 -16.25 2.31 0.46
CA GLY A 177 -16.02 2.44 -0.97
C GLY A 177 -14.54 2.33 -1.36
N ILE A 178 -13.61 2.70 -0.48
CA ILE A 178 -12.15 2.51 -0.69
C ILE A 178 -11.76 1.06 -0.43
N LEU A 179 -12.27 0.45 0.64
CA LEU A 179 -12.00 -0.96 0.95
C LEU A 179 -12.52 -1.90 -0.13
N SER A 180 -13.71 -1.64 -0.69
CA SER A 180 -14.24 -2.39 -1.83
C SER A 180 -13.31 -2.28 -3.04
N LEU A 181 -12.84 -1.08 -3.37
CA LEU A 181 -11.89 -0.89 -4.48
C LEU A 181 -10.59 -1.69 -4.27
N ILE A 182 -10.05 -1.73 -3.04
CA ILE A 182 -8.85 -2.52 -2.74
C ILE A 182 -9.15 -4.02 -2.86
N ALA A 183 -10.32 -4.47 -2.38
CA ALA A 183 -10.75 -5.86 -2.53
C ALA A 183 -10.88 -6.28 -4.01
N ASP A 184 -11.43 -5.41 -4.85
CA ASP A 184 -11.55 -5.63 -6.30
C ASP A 184 -10.15 -5.80 -6.94
N LEU A 185 -9.17 -4.96 -6.57
CA LEU A 185 -7.78 -5.10 -7.03
C LEU A 185 -7.16 -6.44 -6.61
N GLY A 186 -7.43 -6.91 -5.40
CA GLY A 186 -7.00 -8.23 -4.93
C GLY A 186 -7.63 -9.36 -5.75
N SER A 187 -8.93 -9.28 -6.02
CA SER A 187 -9.63 -10.27 -6.83
C SER A 187 -9.14 -10.33 -8.28
N GLU A 188 -8.56 -9.25 -8.79
CA GLU A 188 -7.90 -9.18 -10.09
C GLU A 188 -6.46 -9.75 -10.08
N GLY A 189 -5.98 -10.27 -8.93
CA GLY A 189 -4.67 -10.88 -8.77
C GLY A 189 -3.52 -9.89 -8.51
N MET A 190 -3.81 -8.67 -8.04
CA MET A 190 -2.77 -7.71 -7.63
C MET A 190 -2.08 -8.19 -6.35
N THR A 191 -0.76 -8.24 -6.34
CA THR A 191 0.01 -8.45 -5.11
C THR A 191 -0.05 -7.19 -4.25
N MET A 192 -0.51 -7.33 -3.00
CA MET A 192 -0.74 -6.17 -2.15
C MET A 192 -0.28 -6.39 -0.70
N LEU A 193 0.29 -5.34 -0.11
CA LEU A 193 0.51 -5.23 1.33
C LEU A 193 -0.29 -4.05 1.87
N VAL A 194 -1.22 -4.31 2.79
CA VAL A 194 -2.19 -3.33 3.26
C VAL A 194 -2.03 -3.11 4.77
N VAL A 195 -1.52 -1.95 5.17
CA VAL A 195 -1.56 -1.52 6.57
C VAL A 195 -2.93 -0.94 6.85
N THR A 196 -3.64 -1.50 7.82
CA THR A 196 -5.01 -1.09 8.11
C THR A 196 -5.39 -1.23 9.59
N HIS A 197 -6.33 -0.40 10.02
CA HIS A 197 -7.06 -0.52 11.28
C HIS A 197 -8.47 -1.13 11.09
N GLU A 198 -8.84 -1.44 9.85
CA GLU A 198 -10.13 -2.04 9.49
C GLU A 198 -10.07 -3.56 9.66
N MET A 199 -10.35 -4.04 10.89
CA MET A 199 -10.20 -5.47 11.22
C MET A 199 -11.15 -6.35 10.40
N ALA A 200 -12.36 -5.88 10.11
CA ALA A 200 -13.31 -6.59 9.26
C ALA A 200 -12.76 -6.81 7.83
N PHE A 201 -12.10 -5.79 7.27
CA PHE A 201 -11.44 -5.90 5.97
C PHE A 201 -10.26 -6.89 6.03
N ALA A 202 -9.36 -6.74 7.02
CA ALA A 202 -8.23 -7.64 7.19
C ALA A 202 -8.70 -9.11 7.34
N LYS A 203 -9.82 -9.35 8.06
CA LYS A 203 -10.39 -10.69 8.25
C LYS A 203 -11.01 -11.27 6.98
N SER A 204 -11.68 -10.47 6.16
CA SER A 204 -12.49 -10.96 5.04
C SER A 204 -11.78 -10.94 3.69
N THR A 205 -10.72 -10.13 3.53
CA THR A 205 -10.14 -9.83 2.21
C THR A 205 -8.68 -10.24 2.10
N SER A 206 -7.95 -10.41 3.21
CA SER A 206 -6.55 -10.80 3.13
C SER A 206 -6.36 -12.32 3.13
N ASP A 207 -5.31 -12.78 2.43
CA ASP A 207 -4.87 -14.18 2.40
C ASP A 207 -4.04 -14.50 3.65
N ALA A 208 -3.33 -13.52 4.19
CA ALA A 208 -2.59 -13.61 5.44
C ALA A 208 -2.61 -12.29 6.20
N VAL A 209 -2.46 -12.37 7.51
CA VAL A 209 -2.38 -11.22 8.40
C VAL A 209 -1.07 -11.29 9.19
N VAL A 210 -0.37 -10.16 9.23
CA VAL A 210 0.86 -9.95 10.00
C VAL A 210 0.56 -9.01 11.16
N PHE A 211 0.77 -9.47 12.38
CA PHE A 211 0.68 -8.61 13.56
C PHE A 211 2.05 -8.09 13.95
N MET A 212 2.20 -6.76 13.93
CA MET A 212 3.45 -6.07 14.31
C MET A 212 3.31 -5.35 15.64
N ASP A 213 4.36 -5.46 16.46
CA ASP A 213 4.50 -4.66 17.67
C ASP A 213 5.98 -4.35 17.94
N HIS A 214 6.26 -3.14 18.47
CA HIS A 214 7.62 -2.68 18.81
C HIS A 214 8.69 -2.92 17.74
N GLY A 215 8.31 -2.75 16.45
CA GLY A 215 9.23 -2.88 15.33
C GLY A 215 9.57 -4.33 14.92
N GLN A 216 8.79 -5.29 15.37
CA GLN A 216 8.96 -6.71 15.05
C GLN A 216 7.63 -7.33 14.61
N VAL A 217 7.72 -8.40 13.82
CA VAL A 217 6.58 -9.30 13.57
C VAL A 217 6.43 -10.21 14.78
N VAL A 218 5.26 -10.19 15.42
CA VAL A 218 4.95 -11.00 16.61
C VAL A 218 4.25 -12.29 16.20
N GLU A 219 3.32 -12.18 15.24
CA GLU A 219 2.57 -13.33 14.76
C GLU A 219 2.15 -13.14 13.30
N THR A 220 2.14 -14.22 12.52
CA THR A 220 1.69 -14.23 11.13
C THR A 220 0.87 -15.50 10.89
N GLY A 221 -0.22 -15.36 10.18
CA GLY A 221 -1.05 -16.53 9.84
C GLY A 221 -2.25 -16.15 8.97
N PRO A 222 -3.05 -17.15 8.57
CA PRO A 222 -4.30 -16.88 7.89
C PRO A 222 -5.27 -16.11 8.82
N PRO A 223 -6.21 -15.31 8.27
CA PRO A 223 -7.12 -14.49 9.06
C PRO A 223 -7.83 -15.25 10.18
N ALA A 224 -8.32 -16.46 9.92
CA ALA A 224 -9.00 -17.27 10.94
C ALA A 224 -8.10 -17.55 12.16
N GLN A 225 -6.83 -17.87 11.94
CA GLN A 225 -5.89 -18.08 13.04
C GLN A 225 -5.66 -16.80 13.84
N ILE A 226 -5.38 -15.69 13.16
CA ILE A 226 -5.05 -14.40 13.82
C ILE A 226 -6.24 -13.86 14.63
N PHE A 227 -7.46 -13.90 14.08
CA PHE A 227 -8.63 -13.29 14.69
C PHE A 227 -9.43 -14.21 15.64
N GLU A 228 -9.33 -15.54 15.48
CA GLU A 228 -10.15 -16.47 16.25
C GLU A 228 -9.32 -17.38 17.16
N ALA A 229 -8.03 -17.57 16.85
CA ALA A 229 -7.14 -18.48 17.57
C ALA A 229 -5.75 -17.87 17.79
N ALA A 230 -5.70 -16.59 18.17
CA ALA A 230 -4.46 -15.85 18.41
C ALA A 230 -3.54 -16.60 19.38
N GLY A 231 -2.32 -16.93 18.93
CA GLY A 231 -1.36 -17.76 19.65
C GLY A 231 -0.61 -17.00 20.75
N THR A 232 -0.41 -15.69 20.59
CA THR A 232 0.37 -14.89 21.51
C THR A 232 -0.53 -14.03 22.42
N GLU A 233 -0.21 -13.96 23.72
CA GLU A 233 -0.92 -13.08 24.67
C GLU A 233 -0.95 -11.62 24.18
N ARG A 234 0.10 -11.20 23.50
CA ARG A 234 0.22 -9.82 22.99
C ARG A 234 -0.82 -9.53 21.92
N LEU A 235 -1.03 -10.45 20.98
CA LEU A 235 -2.06 -10.35 19.94
C LEU A 235 -3.45 -10.43 20.56
N GLN A 236 -3.71 -11.37 21.47
CA GLN A 236 -4.99 -11.50 22.18
C GLN A 236 -5.39 -10.19 22.88
N ARG A 237 -4.43 -9.56 23.59
CA ARG A 237 -4.65 -8.28 24.26
C ARG A 237 -4.93 -7.15 23.26
N PHE A 238 -4.25 -7.13 22.11
CA PHE A 238 -4.50 -6.13 21.06
C PHE A 238 -5.91 -6.31 20.49
N LEU A 239 -6.29 -7.54 20.12
CA LEU A 239 -7.60 -7.82 19.54
C LEU A 239 -8.75 -7.47 20.51
N SER A 240 -8.62 -7.76 21.80
CA SER A 240 -9.63 -7.40 22.80
C SER A 240 -9.86 -5.90 22.97
N GLN A 241 -8.99 -5.04 22.45
CA GLN A 241 -9.12 -3.58 22.49
C GLN A 241 -9.72 -3.00 21.20
N VAL A 242 -9.67 -3.75 20.09
CA VAL A 242 -10.06 -3.23 18.77
C VAL A 242 -11.26 -3.95 18.14
N LEU A 243 -11.66 -5.10 18.68
CA LEU A 243 -12.88 -5.84 18.33
C LEU A 243 -13.95 -5.66 19.43
#